data_7044d24e9b3386a06e5956b90e7094f1
#
_entry.id   7044d24e9b3386a06e5956b90e7094f1
#
_cell.length_a   1.000
_cell.length_b   1.000
_cell.length_c   1.000
_cell.angle_alpha   90.00
_cell.angle_beta   90.00
_cell.angle_gamma   90.00
#
_symmetry.space_group_name_H-M   'P 1'
#
loop_
_entity.id
_entity.type
_entity.pdbx_description
1 polymer ?
#
loop_
_entity_poly.entity_id
_entity_poly.type
_entity_poly.pdbx_seq_one_letter_code
_entity_poly.pdbx_strand_id
1 'polypeptide(L)'
;SEGLARYFFLPEELQMPTESIASFAARHSVFYPHFNQEEFKLNLEELKINRKQKLSSVSYGQQKKAMLAYAFALHTPYILLDEPTNGLDITSRQALKRIISRSMDDESTLLISTHQAHDFENLLDHLVILGKGEILLNRSLDEISNRLLFARTDILPAESIYSEQDLSGHFSILPNEDGEENTPDIELLYKAMLQQ
;
A
#
# COMPACT_ATOMS: atom_id res chain seq x y z
N SER A 1 -13.95 25.18 -1.30
CA SER A 1 -12.75 24.34 -1.23
C SER A 1 -12.77 23.28 -0.12
N GLU A 2 -13.93 22.95 0.43
CA GLU A 2 -14.08 21.85 1.40
C GLU A 2 -13.68 20.47 0.79
N GLY A 3 -13.79 20.31 -0.52
CA GLY A 3 -13.42 19.05 -1.19
C GLY A 3 -11.93 18.68 -1.11
N LEU A 4 -11.02 19.66 -1.17
CA LEU A 4 -9.56 19.40 -1.17
C LEU A 4 -9.04 18.91 0.19
N ALA A 5 -9.71 19.24 1.29
CA ALA A 5 -9.33 18.76 2.62
C ALA A 5 -9.73 17.30 2.89
N ARG A 6 -10.46 16.67 1.98
CA ARG A 6 -10.97 15.31 2.15
C ARG A 6 -10.06 14.24 1.59
N TYR A 7 -9.08 14.58 0.77
CA TYR A 7 -8.16 13.60 0.21
C TYR A 7 -6.73 14.13 0.15
N PHE A 8 -5.79 13.21 0.22
CA PHE A 8 -4.37 13.45 0.00
C PHE A 8 -3.84 12.46 -1.05
N PHE A 9 -3.11 12.97 -2.03
CA PHE A 9 -2.47 12.14 -3.05
C PHE A 9 -0.95 12.31 -2.97
N LEU A 10 -0.26 11.19 -2.87
CA LEU A 10 1.20 11.12 -2.93
C LEU A 10 1.62 10.41 -4.22
N PRO A 11 2.09 11.12 -5.24
CA PRO A 11 2.58 10.51 -6.48
C PRO A 11 3.91 9.80 -6.26
N GLU A 12 4.27 8.90 -7.17
CA GLU A 12 5.57 8.25 -7.16
C GLU A 12 6.70 9.28 -7.26
N GLU A 13 6.66 10.15 -8.27
CA GLU A 13 7.66 11.21 -8.46
C GLU A 13 7.33 12.45 -7.64
N LEU A 14 8.31 12.88 -6.84
CA LEU A 14 8.16 14.01 -5.92
C LEU A 14 8.96 15.21 -6.40
N GLN A 15 8.27 16.35 -6.54
CA GLN A 15 8.91 17.66 -6.72
C GLN A 15 8.92 18.40 -5.39
N MET A 16 10.08 18.41 -4.70
CA MET A 16 10.18 18.93 -3.36
C MET A 16 10.64 20.38 -3.32
N PRO A 17 9.98 21.24 -2.49
CA PRO A 17 10.39 22.59 -2.27
C PRO A 17 11.70 22.66 -1.46
N THR A 18 12.34 23.83 -1.46
CA THR A 18 13.62 24.08 -0.77
C THR A 18 13.49 24.29 0.73
N GLU A 19 12.29 24.32 1.27
CA GLU A 19 12.00 24.51 2.68
C GLU A 19 12.30 23.28 3.56
N SER A 20 12.33 23.48 4.87
CA SER A 20 12.46 22.35 5.81
C SER A 20 11.15 21.52 5.87
N ILE A 21 11.29 20.24 6.25
CA ILE A 21 10.15 19.35 6.46
C ILE A 21 9.13 19.95 7.45
N ALA A 22 9.64 20.58 8.53
CA ALA A 22 8.78 21.24 9.52
C ALA A 22 8.05 22.46 8.95
N SER A 23 8.74 23.27 8.13
CA SER A 23 8.13 24.45 7.50
C SER A 23 7.08 24.06 6.46
N PHE A 24 7.38 23.02 5.68
CA PHE A 24 6.43 22.43 4.73
C PHE A 24 5.14 22.01 5.44
N ALA A 25 5.27 21.19 6.49
CA ALA A 25 4.11 20.73 7.24
C ALA A 25 3.30 21.90 7.83
N ALA A 26 3.96 22.85 8.47
CA ALA A 26 3.28 24.02 9.07
C ALA A 26 2.54 24.87 8.04
N ARG A 27 3.08 25.02 6.83
CA ARG A 27 2.46 25.80 5.75
C ARG A 27 1.30 25.10 5.09
N HIS A 28 1.41 23.79 4.89
CA HIS A 28 0.41 23.03 4.15
C HIS A 28 -0.71 22.46 5.03
N SER A 29 -0.43 22.21 6.32
CA SER A 29 -1.44 21.67 7.25
C SER A 29 -2.63 22.60 7.49
N VAL A 30 -2.50 23.91 7.20
CA VAL A 30 -3.63 24.86 7.30
C VAL A 30 -4.83 24.49 6.41
N PHE A 31 -4.60 23.68 5.39
CA PHE A 31 -5.65 23.17 4.50
C PHE A 31 -6.33 21.89 5.00
N TYR A 32 -5.80 21.29 6.07
CA TYR A 32 -6.24 20.01 6.61
C TYR A 32 -6.65 20.18 8.09
N PRO A 33 -7.93 20.34 8.39
CA PRO A 33 -8.39 20.72 9.73
C PRO A 33 -8.11 19.67 10.81
N HIS A 34 -7.89 18.42 10.43
CA HIS A 34 -7.62 17.30 11.33
C HIS A 34 -6.13 16.97 11.47
N PHE A 35 -5.24 17.78 10.87
CA PHE A 35 -3.80 17.55 10.98
C PHE A 35 -3.32 17.46 12.43
N ASN A 36 -2.70 16.32 12.75
CA ASN A 36 -2.15 16.04 14.07
C ASN A 36 -0.63 16.25 14.10
N GLN A 37 -0.20 17.37 14.70
CA GLN A 37 1.21 17.76 14.80
C GLN A 37 2.05 16.77 15.61
N GLU A 38 1.48 16.16 16.66
CA GLU A 38 2.22 15.22 17.52
C GLU A 38 2.39 13.89 16.80
N GLU A 39 1.38 13.43 16.10
CA GLU A 39 1.46 12.22 15.27
C GLU A 39 2.45 12.40 14.11
N PHE A 40 2.46 13.57 13.47
CA PHE A 40 3.48 13.88 12.46
C PHE A 40 4.90 13.74 13.01
N LYS A 41 5.17 14.25 14.23
CA LYS A 41 6.48 14.10 14.88
C LYS A 41 6.80 12.63 15.16
N LEU A 42 5.84 11.89 15.70
CA LEU A 42 5.99 10.46 15.97
C LEU A 42 6.31 9.66 14.70
N ASN A 43 5.57 9.92 13.61
CA ASN A 43 5.79 9.27 12.32
C ASN A 43 7.19 9.58 11.76
N LEU A 44 7.66 10.83 11.89
CA LEU A 44 9.02 11.20 11.47
C LEU A 44 10.10 10.47 12.29
N GLU A 45 9.91 10.35 13.60
CA GLU A 45 10.81 9.62 14.49
C GLU A 45 10.87 8.13 14.13
N GLU A 46 9.72 7.52 13.91
CA GLU A 46 9.61 6.10 13.51
C GLU A 46 10.28 5.82 12.16
N LEU A 47 10.17 6.76 11.21
CA LEU A 47 10.81 6.70 9.89
C LEU A 47 12.26 7.23 9.91
N LYS A 48 12.78 7.66 11.07
CA LYS A 48 14.14 8.18 11.29
C LYS A 48 14.44 9.40 10.43
N ILE A 49 13.51 10.34 10.34
CA ILE A 49 13.62 11.58 9.57
C ILE A 49 13.76 12.79 10.50
N ASN A 50 14.80 13.60 10.26
CA ASN A 50 14.98 14.83 10.99
C ASN A 50 14.17 15.98 10.35
N ARG A 51 13.13 16.46 11.05
CA ARG A 51 12.22 17.53 10.60
C ARG A 51 12.88 18.85 10.22
N LYS A 52 14.12 19.11 10.69
CA LYS A 52 14.87 20.35 10.40
C LYS A 52 15.57 20.31 9.05
N GLN A 53 15.72 19.13 8.43
CA GLN A 53 16.33 19.00 7.12
C GLN A 53 15.46 19.63 6.04
N LYS A 54 16.11 20.17 5.00
CA LYS A 54 15.40 20.69 3.82
C LYS A 54 14.97 19.54 2.92
N LEU A 55 13.73 19.58 2.46
CA LEU A 55 13.18 18.56 1.55
C LEU A 55 14.01 18.38 0.29
N SER A 56 14.53 19.48 -0.29
CA SER A 56 15.37 19.42 -1.49
C SER A 56 16.79 18.88 -1.26
N SER A 57 17.25 18.76 0.00
CA SER A 57 18.62 18.33 0.33
C SER A 57 18.73 16.90 0.84
N VAL A 58 17.62 16.22 1.02
CA VAL A 58 17.58 14.81 1.45
C VAL A 58 17.39 13.88 0.27
N SER A 59 17.74 12.58 0.44
CA SER A 59 17.56 11.58 -0.61
C SER A 59 16.08 11.38 -0.96
N TYR A 60 15.81 10.85 -2.16
CA TYR A 60 14.45 10.53 -2.60
C TYR A 60 13.68 9.68 -1.58
N GLY A 61 14.30 8.60 -1.05
CA GLY A 61 13.68 7.78 -0.01
C GLY A 61 13.38 8.56 1.28
N GLN A 62 14.23 9.52 1.67
CA GLN A 62 13.97 10.39 2.82
C GLN A 62 12.85 11.40 2.55
N GLN A 63 12.76 11.94 1.34
CA GLN A 63 11.62 12.76 0.91
C GLN A 63 10.32 11.97 1.01
N LYS A 64 10.29 10.76 0.46
CA LYS A 64 9.12 9.87 0.50
C LYS A 64 8.69 9.56 1.93
N LYS A 65 9.64 9.19 2.81
CA LYS A 65 9.39 8.99 4.24
C LYS A 65 8.76 10.22 4.90
N ALA A 66 9.29 11.41 4.63
CA ALA A 66 8.74 12.65 5.20
C ALA A 66 7.30 12.91 4.72
N MET A 67 7.02 12.65 3.43
CA MET A 67 5.68 12.83 2.86
C MET A 67 4.69 11.78 3.36
N LEU A 68 5.11 10.54 3.56
CA LEU A 68 4.29 9.49 4.18
C LEU A 68 3.97 9.83 5.64
N ALA A 69 4.98 10.29 6.41
CA ALA A 69 4.75 10.77 7.77
C ALA A 69 3.70 11.89 7.83
N TYR A 70 3.76 12.81 6.86
CA TYR A 70 2.81 13.90 6.74
C TYR A 70 1.41 13.41 6.33
N ALA A 71 1.32 12.55 5.31
CA ALA A 71 0.06 12.02 4.78
C ALA A 71 -0.81 11.40 5.88
N PHE A 72 -0.23 10.51 6.69
CA PHE A 72 -0.98 9.82 7.75
C PHE A 72 -1.31 10.72 8.94
N ALA A 73 -0.60 11.81 9.15
CA ALA A 73 -0.93 12.79 10.19
C ALA A 73 -2.02 13.79 9.76
N LEU A 74 -2.47 13.75 8.51
CA LEU A 74 -3.55 14.63 8.00
C LEU A 74 -4.94 14.21 8.46
N HIS A 75 -5.15 12.94 8.76
CA HIS A 75 -6.46 12.35 9.05
C HIS A 75 -7.52 12.72 8.02
N THR A 76 -7.16 12.59 6.73
CA THR A 76 -8.09 12.79 5.63
C THR A 76 -8.89 11.51 5.39
N PRO A 77 -10.18 11.59 5.00
CA PRO A 77 -11.00 10.42 4.69
C PRO A 77 -10.42 9.55 3.56
N TYR A 78 -9.67 10.14 2.63
CA TYR A 78 -9.09 9.41 1.50
C TYR A 78 -7.60 9.72 1.38
N ILE A 79 -6.78 8.66 1.41
CA ILE A 79 -5.34 8.73 1.15
C ILE A 79 -5.04 7.89 -0.08
N LEU A 80 -4.43 8.50 -1.09
CA LEU A 80 -4.02 7.83 -2.33
C LEU A 80 -2.50 7.85 -2.40
N LEU A 81 -1.89 6.68 -2.49
CA LEU A 81 -0.43 6.51 -2.55
C LEU A 81 -0.03 5.78 -3.82
N ASP A 82 0.88 6.39 -4.58
CA ASP A 82 1.44 5.79 -5.78
C ASP A 82 2.84 5.26 -5.50
N GLU A 83 3.03 3.94 -5.62
CA GLU A 83 4.27 3.22 -5.33
C GLU A 83 4.94 3.66 -4.01
N PRO A 84 4.24 3.60 -2.86
CA PRO A 84 4.72 4.20 -1.61
C PRO A 84 5.95 3.53 -1.02
N THR A 85 6.25 2.27 -1.36
CA THR A 85 7.42 1.53 -0.85
C THR A 85 8.66 1.66 -1.73
N ASN A 86 8.54 2.24 -2.94
CA ASN A 86 9.68 2.48 -3.81
C ASN A 86 10.69 3.42 -3.15
N GLY A 87 11.96 2.96 -3.10
CA GLY A 87 13.06 3.70 -2.47
C GLY A 87 13.11 3.60 -0.94
N LEU A 88 12.22 2.80 -0.32
CA LEU A 88 12.26 2.51 1.12
C LEU A 88 13.10 1.26 1.42
N ASP A 89 13.91 1.34 2.47
CA ASP A 89 14.57 0.16 3.05
C ASP A 89 13.57 -0.72 3.84
N ILE A 90 13.96 -1.96 4.14
CA ILE A 90 13.11 -2.95 4.83
C ILE A 90 12.56 -2.40 6.16
N THR A 91 13.40 -1.72 6.95
CA THR A 91 12.98 -1.19 8.24
C THR A 91 11.94 -0.07 8.11
N SER A 92 12.06 0.73 7.05
CA SER A 92 11.10 1.80 6.75
C SER A 92 9.79 1.28 6.20
N ARG A 93 9.79 0.19 5.41
CA ARG A 93 8.55 -0.50 4.99
C ARG A 93 7.79 -1.04 6.20
N GLN A 94 8.50 -1.65 7.16
CA GLN A 94 7.88 -2.12 8.41
C GLN A 94 7.32 -0.97 9.26
N ALA A 95 8.05 0.16 9.35
CA ALA A 95 7.57 1.36 10.03
C ALA A 95 6.30 1.91 9.36
N LEU A 96 6.28 1.96 8.03
CA LEU A 96 5.11 2.39 7.27
C LEU A 96 3.88 1.53 7.57
N LYS A 97 4.03 0.19 7.59
CA LYS A 97 2.92 -0.72 7.95
C LYS A 97 2.33 -0.40 9.33
N ARG A 98 3.19 -0.14 10.33
CA ARG A 98 2.73 0.23 11.68
C ARG A 98 2.02 1.58 11.70
N ILE A 99 2.53 2.56 10.94
CA ILE A 99 1.90 3.87 10.79
C ILE A 99 0.51 3.71 10.17
N ILE A 100 0.38 2.96 9.07
CA ILE A 100 -0.90 2.66 8.43
C ILE A 100 -1.88 2.06 9.45
N SER A 101 -1.50 0.96 10.10
CA SER A 101 -2.38 0.26 11.07
C SER A 101 -2.81 1.13 12.25
N ARG A 102 -2.03 2.16 12.61
CA ARG A 102 -2.36 3.08 13.70
C ARG A 102 -3.24 4.24 13.26
N SER A 103 -3.03 4.74 12.03
CA SER A 103 -3.62 6.00 11.56
C SER A 103 -4.90 5.80 10.75
N MET A 104 -5.18 4.57 10.29
CA MET A 104 -6.41 4.25 9.56
C MET A 104 -7.51 3.79 10.51
N ASP A 105 -8.73 4.23 10.24
CA ASP A 105 -9.95 3.87 10.95
C ASP A 105 -11.05 3.45 9.95
N ASP A 106 -12.20 3.04 10.46
CA ASP A 106 -13.33 2.54 9.63
C ASP A 106 -13.96 3.62 8.74
N GLU A 107 -13.68 4.91 8.98
CA GLU A 107 -14.21 6.02 8.18
C GLU A 107 -13.22 6.49 7.09
N SER A 108 -12.01 5.93 7.07
CA SER A 108 -10.95 6.30 6.15
C SER A 108 -10.68 5.23 5.10
N THR A 109 -10.28 5.65 3.92
CA THR A 109 -9.93 4.77 2.79
C THR A 109 -8.50 5.05 2.35
N LEU A 110 -7.69 4.00 2.32
CA LEU A 110 -6.35 4.02 1.77
C LEU A 110 -6.33 3.28 0.43
N LEU A 111 -6.03 3.99 -0.64
CA LEU A 111 -5.81 3.41 -1.97
C LEU A 111 -4.31 3.40 -2.28
N ILE A 112 -3.77 2.23 -2.55
CA ILE A 112 -2.37 2.04 -2.91
C ILE A 112 -2.28 1.48 -4.33
N SER A 113 -1.58 2.17 -5.24
CA SER A 113 -1.10 1.57 -6.49
C SER A 113 0.31 1.03 -6.28
N THR A 114 0.54 -0.22 -6.61
CA THR A 114 1.87 -0.83 -6.49
C THR A 114 2.01 -2.08 -7.34
N HIS A 115 3.23 -2.37 -7.77
CA HIS A 115 3.63 -3.65 -8.34
C HIS A 115 4.27 -4.59 -7.29
N GLN A 116 4.39 -4.16 -6.03
CA GLN A 116 4.93 -4.90 -4.89
C GLN A 116 3.83 -5.14 -3.83
N ALA A 117 2.73 -5.80 -4.24
CA ALA A 117 1.54 -5.98 -3.39
C ALA A 117 1.84 -6.75 -2.08
N HIS A 118 2.83 -7.67 -2.09
CA HIS A 118 3.26 -8.42 -0.91
C HIS A 118 3.70 -7.51 0.27
N ASP A 119 4.11 -6.26 -0.02
CA ASP A 119 4.43 -5.31 1.05
C ASP A 119 3.20 -4.95 1.91
N PHE A 120 1.98 -5.19 1.41
CA PHE A 120 0.73 -4.76 2.05
C PHE A 120 -0.27 -5.89 2.31
N GLU A 121 0.02 -7.14 1.98
CA GLU A 121 -0.92 -8.29 2.04
C GLU A 121 -1.74 -8.36 3.33
N ASN A 122 -1.10 -8.10 4.49
CA ASN A 122 -1.78 -8.15 5.79
C ASN A 122 -2.59 -6.88 6.15
N LEU A 123 -2.65 -5.90 5.25
CA LEU A 123 -3.34 -4.63 5.45
C LEU A 123 -4.45 -4.39 4.43
N LEU A 124 -4.53 -5.26 3.42
CA LEU A 124 -5.49 -5.13 2.34
C LEU A 124 -6.78 -5.86 2.70
N ASP A 125 -7.91 -5.25 2.39
CA ASP A 125 -9.24 -5.85 2.45
C ASP A 125 -9.86 -5.96 1.05
N HIS A 126 -9.36 -5.20 0.08
CA HIS A 126 -9.88 -5.17 -1.28
C HIS A 126 -8.76 -5.10 -2.33
N LEU A 127 -8.94 -5.79 -3.45
CA LEU A 127 -7.98 -5.85 -4.55
C LEU A 127 -8.62 -5.43 -5.87
N VAL A 128 -7.92 -4.53 -6.59
CA VAL A 128 -8.23 -4.17 -7.97
C VAL A 128 -7.02 -4.51 -8.83
N ILE A 129 -7.19 -5.38 -9.82
CA ILE A 129 -6.15 -5.70 -10.80
C ILE A 129 -6.47 -5.00 -12.12
N LEU A 130 -5.50 -4.25 -12.62
CA LEU A 130 -5.58 -3.55 -13.89
C LEU A 130 -4.68 -4.25 -14.93
N GLY A 131 -5.19 -4.42 -16.13
CA GLY A 131 -4.40 -4.95 -17.24
C GLY A 131 -5.00 -4.54 -18.60
N LYS A 132 -4.14 -4.26 -19.56
CA LYS A 132 -4.53 -3.88 -20.94
C LYS A 132 -5.52 -2.70 -21.00
N GLY A 133 -5.49 -1.80 -20.00
CA GLY A 133 -6.41 -0.65 -19.93
C GLY A 133 -7.80 -0.96 -19.34
N GLU A 134 -8.00 -2.14 -18.79
CA GLU A 134 -9.27 -2.59 -18.21
C GLU A 134 -9.09 -3.07 -16.78
N ILE A 135 -10.20 -3.13 -16.03
CA ILE A 135 -10.24 -3.76 -14.70
C ILE A 135 -10.44 -5.26 -14.91
N LEU A 136 -9.39 -6.05 -14.61
CA LEU A 136 -9.44 -7.51 -14.72
C LEU A 136 -10.08 -8.15 -13.48
N LEU A 137 -9.87 -7.55 -12.31
CA LEU A 137 -10.45 -7.99 -11.04
C LEU A 137 -10.80 -6.77 -10.19
N ASN A 138 -11.93 -6.87 -9.46
CA ASN A 138 -12.36 -5.89 -8.45
C ASN A 138 -13.16 -6.66 -7.39
N ARG A 139 -12.50 -7.12 -6.32
CA ARG A 139 -13.08 -7.98 -5.27
C ARG A 139 -12.41 -7.75 -3.92
N SER A 140 -13.16 -8.03 -2.84
CA SER A 140 -12.56 -8.15 -1.51
C SER A 140 -11.68 -9.39 -1.41
N LEU A 141 -10.70 -9.39 -0.49
CA LEU A 141 -9.87 -10.58 -0.26
C LEU A 141 -10.71 -11.75 0.28
N ASP A 142 -11.75 -11.46 1.06
CA ASP A 142 -12.71 -12.48 1.53
C ASP A 142 -13.47 -13.13 0.36
N GLU A 143 -13.93 -12.35 -0.62
CA GLU A 143 -14.57 -12.91 -1.82
C GLU A 143 -13.61 -13.78 -2.63
N ILE A 144 -12.32 -13.39 -2.69
CA ILE A 144 -11.28 -14.15 -3.39
C ILE A 144 -11.01 -15.46 -2.66
N SER A 145 -10.73 -15.44 -1.35
CA SER A 145 -10.43 -16.63 -0.55
C SER A 145 -11.59 -17.61 -0.47
N ASN A 146 -12.83 -17.10 -0.47
CA ASN A 146 -14.03 -17.96 -0.50
C ASN A 146 -14.23 -18.70 -1.84
N ARG A 147 -13.67 -18.21 -2.93
CA ARG A 147 -13.83 -18.79 -4.28
C ARG A 147 -12.61 -19.54 -4.78
N LEU A 148 -11.43 -19.11 -4.33
CA LEU A 148 -10.15 -19.60 -4.81
C LEU A 148 -9.31 -20.11 -3.63
N LEU A 149 -8.70 -21.27 -3.82
CA LEU A 149 -7.74 -21.87 -2.92
C LEU A 149 -6.33 -21.71 -3.51
N PHE A 150 -5.41 -21.17 -2.72
CA PHE A 150 -3.99 -21.02 -3.07
C PHE A 150 -3.20 -22.11 -2.35
N ALA A 151 -2.71 -23.10 -3.12
CA ALA A 151 -2.11 -24.29 -2.56
C ALA A 151 -0.75 -24.62 -3.18
N ARG A 152 0.16 -25.17 -2.36
CA ARG A 152 1.39 -25.82 -2.84
C ARG A 152 1.23 -27.32 -2.81
N THR A 153 1.58 -27.96 -3.92
CA THR A 153 1.44 -29.41 -4.12
C THR A 153 2.66 -29.96 -4.84
N ASP A 154 3.01 -31.24 -4.58
CA ASP A 154 4.11 -31.93 -5.28
C ASP A 154 3.77 -32.24 -6.74
N ILE A 155 2.50 -32.44 -7.03
CA ILE A 155 1.97 -32.80 -8.36
C ILE A 155 0.96 -31.75 -8.78
N LEU A 156 0.98 -31.38 -10.06
CA LEU A 156 0.02 -30.42 -10.62
C LEU A 156 -1.41 -30.93 -10.45
N PRO A 157 -2.27 -30.23 -9.73
CA PRO A 157 -3.66 -30.61 -9.57
C PRO A 157 -4.43 -30.52 -10.90
N ALA A 158 -5.26 -31.51 -11.18
CA ALA A 158 -6.03 -31.57 -12.43
C ALA A 158 -7.03 -30.40 -12.58
N GLU A 159 -7.52 -29.86 -11.46
CA GLU A 159 -8.50 -28.77 -11.40
C GLU A 159 -7.86 -27.39 -11.30
N SER A 160 -6.54 -27.31 -11.55
CA SER A 160 -5.81 -26.06 -11.45
C SER A 160 -6.32 -25.04 -12.48
N ILE A 161 -6.76 -23.87 -11.98
CA ILE A 161 -7.11 -22.71 -12.80
C ILE A 161 -5.83 -22.07 -13.35
N TYR A 162 -4.80 -22.01 -12.52
CA TYR A 162 -3.48 -21.49 -12.84
C TYR A 162 -2.44 -22.18 -11.96
N SER A 163 -1.23 -22.37 -12.48
CA SER A 163 -0.13 -22.95 -11.71
C SER A 163 1.22 -22.47 -12.20
N GLU A 164 2.11 -22.22 -11.27
CA GLU A 164 3.55 -22.03 -11.51
C GLU A 164 4.31 -23.20 -10.88
N GLN A 165 5.35 -23.66 -11.54
CA GLN A 165 6.26 -24.68 -11.00
C GLN A 165 7.57 -24.03 -10.56
N ASP A 166 8.02 -24.37 -9.36
CA ASP A 166 9.32 -24.04 -8.83
C ASP A 166 10.05 -25.29 -8.31
N LEU A 167 11.20 -25.11 -7.64
CA LEU A 167 12.00 -26.22 -7.08
C LEU A 167 11.28 -26.97 -5.94
N SER A 168 10.24 -26.38 -5.37
CA SER A 168 9.47 -26.93 -4.23
C SER A 168 8.13 -27.54 -4.64
N GLY A 169 7.84 -27.62 -5.95
CA GLY A 169 6.61 -28.19 -6.48
C GLY A 169 5.77 -27.21 -7.30
N HIS A 170 4.43 -27.40 -7.28
CA HIS A 170 3.48 -26.55 -7.98
C HIS A 170 2.80 -25.60 -6.99
N PHE A 171 2.77 -24.33 -7.33
CA PHE A 171 1.98 -23.34 -6.63
C PHE A 171 0.76 -23.00 -7.49
N SER A 172 -0.42 -23.37 -7.03
CA SER A 172 -1.62 -23.45 -7.86
C SER A 172 -2.78 -22.65 -7.27
N ILE A 173 -3.60 -22.11 -8.18
CA ILE A 173 -4.92 -21.55 -7.87
C ILE A 173 -5.96 -22.61 -8.25
N LEU A 174 -6.78 -23.00 -7.30
CA LEU A 174 -7.84 -24.01 -7.44
C LEU A 174 -9.20 -23.39 -7.12
N PRO A 175 -10.32 -23.95 -7.57
CA PRO A 175 -11.63 -23.66 -7.02
C PRO A 175 -11.67 -24.01 -5.52
N ASN A 176 -12.24 -23.15 -4.70
CA ASN A 176 -12.44 -23.41 -3.27
C ASN A 176 -13.89 -23.90 -3.03
N GLU A 177 -14.16 -25.15 -3.39
CA GLU A 177 -15.51 -25.73 -3.27
C GLU A 177 -15.87 -26.11 -1.84
N ASP A 178 -14.88 -26.49 -1.03
CA ASP A 178 -15.05 -26.93 0.35
C ASP A 178 -15.02 -25.79 1.37
N GLY A 179 -14.74 -24.56 0.93
CA GLY A 179 -14.65 -23.38 1.80
C GLY A 179 -13.45 -23.41 2.75
N GLU A 180 -12.32 -23.94 2.30
CA GLU A 180 -11.10 -23.99 3.09
C GLU A 180 -10.58 -22.57 3.37
N GLU A 181 -10.21 -22.33 4.64
CA GLU A 181 -9.55 -21.08 5.00
C GLU A 181 -8.18 -20.99 4.35
N ASN A 182 -7.96 -19.92 3.61
CA ASN A 182 -6.69 -19.66 2.98
C ASN A 182 -6.46 -18.14 2.78
N THR A 183 -5.20 -17.77 2.57
CA THR A 183 -4.81 -16.39 2.26
C THR A 183 -4.49 -16.29 0.78
N PRO A 184 -5.16 -15.39 0.03
CA PRO A 184 -4.87 -15.17 -1.38
C PRO A 184 -3.41 -14.75 -1.61
N ASP A 185 -2.72 -15.40 -2.54
CA ASP A 185 -1.45 -14.92 -3.06
C ASP A 185 -1.73 -13.94 -4.20
N ILE A 186 -1.48 -12.65 -3.92
CA ILE A 186 -1.82 -11.57 -4.85
C ILE A 186 -0.93 -11.62 -6.10
N GLU A 187 0.35 -12.03 -5.96
CA GLU A 187 1.26 -12.12 -7.09
C GLU A 187 0.86 -13.26 -8.04
N LEU A 188 0.54 -14.43 -7.51
CA LEU A 188 0.06 -15.55 -8.29
C LEU A 188 -1.26 -15.22 -9.00
N LEU A 189 -2.19 -14.56 -8.29
CA LEU A 189 -3.46 -14.13 -8.83
C LEU A 189 -3.28 -13.10 -9.96
N TYR A 190 -2.40 -12.13 -9.77
CA TYR A 190 -2.08 -11.13 -10.80
C TYR A 190 -1.57 -11.78 -12.08
N LYS A 191 -0.62 -12.73 -11.97
CA LYS A 191 -0.11 -13.49 -13.12
C LYS A 191 -1.18 -14.28 -13.82
N ALA A 192 -2.07 -14.94 -13.06
CA ALA A 192 -3.20 -15.68 -13.61
C ALA A 192 -4.14 -14.77 -14.41
N MET A 193 -4.45 -13.57 -13.92
CA MET A 193 -5.33 -12.61 -14.60
C MET A 193 -4.72 -12.04 -15.88
N LEU A 194 -3.40 -11.90 -15.98
CA LEU A 194 -2.74 -11.38 -17.18
C LEU A 194 -2.65 -12.39 -18.33
N GLN A 195 -2.79 -13.69 -18.07
CA GLN A 195 -2.72 -14.74 -19.08
C GLN A 195 -4.07 -15.04 -19.74
N GLN A 196 -5.16 -14.48 -19.23
CA GLN A 196 -6.49 -14.53 -19.83
C GLN A 196 -6.64 -13.45 -20.92
#